data_039968e73ca37a1648319f1485bec3a4
#
_entry.id   039968e73ca37a1648319f1485bec3a4
#
_cell.length_a   1.000
_cell.length_b   1.000
_cell.length_c   1.000
_cell.angle_alpha   90.00
_cell.angle_beta   90.00
_cell.angle_gamma   90.00
#
_symmetry.space_group_name_H-M   'P 1'
#
loop_
_entity.id
_entity.type
_entity.pdbx_description
1 polymer ?
#
loop_
_entity_poly.entity_id
_entity_poly.type
_entity_poly.pdbx_seq_one_letter_code
_entity_poly.pdbx_strand_id
1 'polypeptide(L)'
;NYIPFNSIIFIFNNTDEYDSAFSSISSYNYNFNYKMFSTDTDKEVNILKLPLWLLSVDDYANILDVTDYSQIMIIEKMLAYVSLFAKNDEESNRYKNHLIASAIVSVMYSNQVSARIRDQIFSILTDCHTPELNLDVEVPGVGYTRTFRKCFEIDSQGQFVERILITEY
;
A
#
# COMPACT_ATOMS: atom_id res chain seq x y z
N ASN A 1 -0.68 -34.88 38.20
CA ASN A 1 -1.44 -33.79 37.56
C ASN A 1 -0.47 -32.72 37.10
N TYR A 2 -0.23 -32.65 35.82
CA TYR A 2 0.61 -31.62 35.22
C TYR A 2 -0.26 -30.42 34.91
N ILE A 3 -0.04 -29.28 35.57
CA ILE A 3 -0.72 -28.03 35.19
C ILE A 3 0.23 -27.29 34.26
N PRO A 4 -0.11 -27.10 32.97
CA PRO A 4 0.74 -26.37 32.07
C PRO A 4 0.78 -24.91 32.49
N PHE A 5 1.96 -24.42 32.86
CA PHE A 5 2.22 -23.01 33.13
C PHE A 5 2.46 -22.27 31.83
N ASN A 6 1.82 -21.11 31.67
CA ASN A 6 2.00 -20.21 30.52
C ASN A 6 1.65 -20.80 29.13
N SER A 7 0.60 -21.61 29.04
CA SER A 7 0.10 -22.09 27.76
C SER A 7 -0.95 -21.12 27.21
N ILE A 8 -0.85 -20.80 25.93
CA ILE A 8 -1.86 -20.03 25.18
C ILE A 8 -2.48 -20.98 24.16
N ILE A 9 -3.80 -21.07 24.15
CA ILE A 9 -4.57 -21.88 23.20
C ILE A 9 -5.40 -20.93 22.35
N PHE A 10 -5.23 -20.99 21.03
CA PHE A 10 -6.06 -20.27 20.08
C PHE A 10 -7.08 -21.24 19.47
N ILE A 11 -8.36 -20.88 19.54
CA ILE A 11 -9.47 -21.66 18.98
C ILE A 11 -10.14 -20.78 17.91
N PHE A 12 -10.10 -21.25 16.67
CA PHE A 12 -10.82 -20.63 15.56
C PHE A 12 -12.15 -21.35 15.38
N ASN A 13 -13.23 -20.62 15.50
CA ASN A 13 -14.56 -21.15 15.44
C ASN A 13 -15.44 -20.24 14.56
N ASN A 14 -16.26 -20.85 13.73
CA ASN A 14 -17.24 -20.17 12.87
C ASN A 14 -18.67 -20.19 13.47
N THR A 15 -18.83 -20.78 14.66
CA THR A 15 -20.08 -20.86 15.41
C THR A 15 -19.88 -20.36 16.84
N ASP A 16 -20.94 -19.91 17.50
CA ASP A 16 -20.85 -19.36 18.87
C ASP A 16 -20.90 -20.43 19.98
N GLU A 17 -20.78 -21.72 19.62
CA GLU A 17 -21.02 -22.84 20.53
C GLU A 17 -20.04 -22.90 21.73
N TYR A 18 -18.81 -22.42 21.54
CA TYR A 18 -17.77 -22.54 22.58
C TYR A 18 -17.72 -21.37 23.55
N ASP A 19 -18.35 -20.25 23.25
CA ASP A 19 -18.25 -19.04 24.08
C ASP A 19 -18.81 -19.26 25.48
N SER A 20 -20.00 -19.84 25.61
CA SER A 20 -20.63 -20.14 26.90
C SER A 20 -19.83 -21.17 27.74
N ALA A 21 -19.18 -22.13 27.08
CA ALA A 21 -18.38 -23.14 27.74
C ALA A 21 -17.09 -22.53 28.32
N PHE A 22 -16.36 -21.73 27.54
CA PHE A 22 -15.10 -21.16 27.99
C PHE A 22 -15.28 -19.98 28.97
N SER A 23 -16.32 -19.17 28.81
CA SER A 23 -16.66 -18.14 29.78
C SER A 23 -17.04 -18.75 31.14
N SER A 24 -17.72 -19.89 31.15
CA SER A 24 -18.03 -20.64 32.37
C SER A 24 -16.76 -21.14 33.07
N ILE A 25 -15.79 -21.72 32.33
CA ILE A 25 -14.52 -22.19 32.90
C ILE A 25 -13.77 -21.02 33.55
N SER A 26 -13.73 -19.88 32.93
CA SER A 26 -13.07 -18.68 33.44
C SER A 26 -13.67 -18.20 34.77
N SER A 27 -14.95 -18.42 35.00
CA SER A 27 -15.61 -18.05 36.27
C SER A 27 -15.30 -19.03 37.44
N TYR A 28 -14.94 -20.27 37.13
CA TYR A 28 -14.60 -21.29 38.14
C TYR A 28 -13.07 -21.39 38.41
N ASN A 29 -12.27 -21.01 37.44
CA ASN A 29 -10.83 -21.15 37.53
C ASN A 29 -10.12 -19.80 37.26
N TYR A 30 -9.71 -19.13 38.31
CA TYR A 30 -9.05 -17.82 38.21
C TYR A 30 -7.66 -17.87 37.53
N ASN A 31 -7.08 -19.04 37.31
CA ASN A 31 -5.86 -19.22 36.51
C ASN A 31 -6.13 -19.36 35.03
N PHE A 32 -7.41 -19.40 34.60
CA PHE A 32 -7.82 -19.49 33.22
C PHE A 32 -8.33 -18.12 32.76
N ASN A 33 -7.60 -17.49 31.84
CA ASN A 33 -7.99 -16.21 31.27
C ASN A 33 -8.53 -16.48 29.86
N TYR A 34 -9.82 -16.23 29.67
CA TYR A 34 -10.50 -16.36 28.41
C TYR A 34 -10.74 -14.98 27.78
N LYS A 35 -10.42 -14.86 26.49
CA LYS A 35 -10.74 -13.67 25.68
C LYS A 35 -11.38 -14.12 24.37
N MET A 36 -12.58 -13.62 24.12
CA MET A 36 -13.25 -13.80 22.86
C MET A 36 -13.00 -12.61 21.94
N PHE A 37 -12.78 -12.90 20.66
CA PHE A 37 -12.72 -11.92 19.59
C PHE A 37 -13.70 -12.32 18.51
N SER A 38 -14.45 -11.38 17.95
CA SER A 38 -15.40 -11.62 16.86
C SER A 38 -15.05 -10.74 15.65
N THR A 39 -15.29 -11.26 14.46
CA THR A 39 -15.29 -10.47 13.22
C THR A 39 -16.63 -9.77 12.98
N ASP A 40 -17.67 -10.16 13.72
CA ASP A 40 -19.00 -9.56 13.68
C ASP A 40 -18.99 -8.25 14.47
N THR A 41 -19.24 -7.14 13.80
CA THR A 41 -19.24 -5.79 14.38
C THR A 41 -20.48 -5.50 15.24
N ASP A 42 -21.54 -6.31 15.12
CA ASP A 42 -22.78 -6.11 15.85
C ASP A 42 -22.75 -6.77 17.25
N LYS A 43 -21.71 -7.54 17.55
CA LYS A 43 -21.53 -8.17 18.86
C LYS A 43 -20.81 -7.26 19.83
N GLU A 44 -21.28 -7.23 21.09
CA GLU A 44 -20.61 -6.51 22.21
C GLU A 44 -19.40 -7.28 22.77
N VAL A 45 -18.52 -7.75 21.88
CA VAL A 45 -17.27 -8.43 22.22
C VAL A 45 -16.08 -7.73 21.60
N ASN A 46 -14.85 -8.13 21.94
CA ASN A 46 -13.67 -7.56 21.31
C ASN A 46 -13.68 -7.85 19.80
N ILE A 47 -13.68 -6.81 18.99
CA ILE A 47 -13.63 -6.95 17.53
C ILE A 47 -12.22 -7.35 17.11
N LEU A 48 -12.12 -8.43 16.34
CA LEU A 48 -10.86 -8.86 15.73
C LEU A 48 -10.52 -7.92 14.56
N LYS A 49 -9.51 -7.08 14.77
CA LYS A 49 -8.98 -6.19 13.72
C LYS A 49 -7.73 -6.81 13.15
N LEU A 50 -7.80 -7.23 11.89
CA LEU A 50 -6.66 -7.72 11.15
C LEU A 50 -6.02 -6.54 10.38
N PRO A 51 -4.73 -6.27 10.58
CA PRO A 51 -4.05 -5.25 9.80
C PRO A 51 -3.93 -5.71 8.34
N LEU A 52 -4.19 -4.79 7.40
CA LEU A 52 -4.19 -5.10 5.96
C LEU A 52 -2.86 -5.68 5.47
N TRP A 53 -1.73 -5.28 6.07
CA TRP A 53 -0.40 -5.77 5.70
C TRP A 53 -0.17 -7.26 6.05
N LEU A 54 -1.04 -7.85 6.88
CA LEU A 54 -0.98 -9.29 7.23
C LEU A 54 -1.68 -10.17 6.18
N LEU A 55 -2.52 -9.58 5.34
CA LEU A 55 -3.31 -10.31 4.35
C LEU A 55 -2.43 -10.78 3.19
N SER A 56 -2.63 -12.03 2.77
CA SER A 56 -2.01 -12.64 1.60
C SER A 56 -2.72 -12.24 0.30
N VAL A 57 -2.13 -12.61 -0.83
CA VAL A 57 -2.78 -12.46 -2.16
C VAL A 57 -4.12 -13.18 -2.21
N ASP A 58 -4.19 -14.40 -1.65
CA ASP A 58 -5.41 -15.20 -1.62
C ASP A 58 -6.49 -14.56 -0.74
N ASP A 59 -6.11 -13.95 0.39
CA ASP A 59 -7.05 -13.23 1.24
C ASP A 59 -7.65 -12.03 0.49
N TYR A 60 -6.82 -11.26 -0.22
CA TYR A 60 -7.33 -10.15 -1.05
C TYR A 60 -8.18 -10.64 -2.20
N ALA A 61 -7.81 -11.73 -2.87
CA ALA A 61 -8.61 -12.31 -3.94
C ALA A 61 -10.00 -12.74 -3.42
N ASN A 62 -10.06 -13.35 -2.25
CA ASN A 62 -11.32 -13.73 -1.60
C ASN A 62 -12.17 -12.52 -1.19
N ILE A 63 -11.57 -11.48 -0.60
CA ILE A 63 -12.28 -10.25 -0.20
C ILE A 63 -12.87 -9.53 -1.42
N LEU A 64 -12.16 -9.53 -2.54
CA LEU A 64 -12.56 -8.87 -3.77
C LEU A 64 -13.41 -9.76 -4.71
N ASP A 65 -13.69 -11.00 -4.30
CA ASP A 65 -14.39 -12.02 -5.10
C ASP A 65 -13.74 -12.25 -6.48
N VAL A 66 -12.40 -12.30 -6.50
CA VAL A 66 -11.60 -12.45 -7.70
C VAL A 66 -11.21 -13.92 -7.87
N THR A 67 -11.62 -14.50 -9.01
CA THR A 67 -11.31 -15.90 -9.37
C THR A 67 -10.47 -16.02 -10.64
N ASP A 68 -10.35 -14.94 -11.41
CA ASP A 68 -9.57 -14.92 -12.63
C ASP A 68 -8.07 -14.78 -12.33
N TYR A 69 -7.25 -15.67 -12.92
CA TYR A 69 -5.81 -15.69 -12.71
C TYR A 69 -5.12 -14.38 -13.12
N SER A 70 -5.58 -13.72 -14.17
CA SER A 70 -5.02 -12.44 -14.63
C SER A 70 -5.23 -11.32 -13.60
N GLN A 71 -6.37 -11.33 -12.91
CA GLN A 71 -6.68 -10.37 -11.85
C GLN A 71 -5.90 -10.68 -10.57
N ILE A 72 -5.72 -11.96 -10.23
CA ILE A 72 -4.88 -12.39 -9.10
C ILE A 72 -3.43 -11.90 -9.29
N MET A 73 -2.88 -12.02 -10.50
CA MET A 73 -1.54 -11.48 -10.81
C MET A 73 -1.44 -9.96 -10.65
N ILE A 74 -2.53 -9.22 -10.87
CA ILE A 74 -2.56 -7.77 -10.63
C ILE A 74 -2.47 -7.51 -9.13
N ILE A 75 -3.25 -8.23 -8.31
CA ILE A 75 -3.21 -8.12 -6.85
C ILE A 75 -1.79 -8.39 -6.33
N GLU A 76 -1.16 -9.48 -6.79
CA GLU A 76 0.21 -9.83 -6.41
C GLU A 76 1.20 -8.70 -6.71
N LYS A 77 1.15 -8.13 -7.93
CA LYS A 77 1.99 -6.99 -8.32
C LYS A 77 1.73 -5.75 -7.47
N MET A 78 0.46 -5.45 -7.19
CA MET A 78 0.08 -4.32 -6.34
C MET A 78 0.65 -4.46 -4.93
N LEU A 79 0.54 -5.65 -4.32
CA LEU A 79 1.11 -5.93 -3.00
C LEU A 79 2.64 -5.84 -2.99
N ALA A 80 3.30 -6.30 -4.05
CA ALA A 80 4.74 -6.16 -4.22
C ALA A 80 5.16 -4.68 -4.28
N TYR A 81 4.42 -3.84 -5.00
CA TYR A 81 4.68 -2.39 -5.06
C TYR A 81 4.44 -1.72 -3.71
N VAL A 82 3.33 -2.02 -3.03
CA VAL A 82 3.06 -1.49 -1.69
C VAL A 82 4.20 -1.86 -0.72
N SER A 83 4.66 -3.11 -0.75
CA SER A 83 5.78 -3.57 0.07
C SER A 83 7.09 -2.85 -0.27
N LEU A 84 7.35 -2.59 -1.55
CA LEU A 84 8.53 -1.83 -1.98
C LEU A 84 8.45 -0.37 -1.49
N PHE A 85 7.29 0.29 -1.68
CA PHE A 85 7.12 1.69 -1.28
C PHE A 85 7.11 1.90 0.24
N ALA A 86 6.80 0.88 1.02
CA ALA A 86 6.89 0.93 2.48
C ALA A 86 8.33 0.92 3.02
N LYS A 87 9.32 0.47 2.24
CA LYS A 87 10.73 0.44 2.63
C LYS A 87 11.37 1.81 2.39
N ASN A 88 12.41 2.15 3.18
CA ASN A 88 13.12 3.44 3.08
C ASN A 88 14.65 3.27 3.06
N ASP A 89 15.14 2.15 2.53
CA ASP A 89 16.56 1.92 2.30
C ASP A 89 16.99 2.40 0.90
N GLU A 90 18.29 2.58 0.70
CA GLU A 90 18.87 3.10 -0.53
C GLU A 90 18.55 2.22 -1.75
N GLU A 91 18.64 0.91 -1.59
CA GLU A 91 18.35 -0.04 -2.68
C GLU A 91 16.88 0.05 -3.11
N SER A 92 15.96 0.06 -2.14
CA SER A 92 14.53 0.24 -2.41
C SER A 92 14.23 1.57 -3.09
N ASN A 93 14.92 2.65 -2.70
CA ASN A 93 14.73 3.97 -3.34
C ASN A 93 15.19 3.97 -4.80
N ARG A 94 16.26 3.25 -5.14
CA ARG A 94 16.68 3.08 -6.54
C ARG A 94 15.61 2.38 -7.38
N TYR A 95 14.99 1.30 -6.86
CA TYR A 95 13.87 0.64 -7.55
C TYR A 95 12.65 1.52 -7.66
N LYS A 96 12.30 2.27 -6.59
CA LYS A 96 11.19 3.23 -6.64
C LYS A 96 11.43 4.29 -7.72
N ASN A 97 12.63 4.90 -7.75
CA ASN A 97 13.00 5.91 -8.75
C ASN A 97 12.82 5.35 -10.17
N HIS A 98 13.28 4.13 -10.42
CA HIS A 98 13.11 3.48 -11.73
C HIS A 98 11.64 3.29 -12.10
N LEU A 99 10.80 2.83 -11.17
CA LEU A 99 9.37 2.64 -11.41
C LEU A 99 8.65 3.97 -11.66
N ILE A 100 8.92 4.97 -10.82
CA ILE A 100 8.33 6.31 -10.95
C ILE A 100 8.74 6.94 -12.28
N ALA A 101 10.04 6.92 -12.61
CA ALA A 101 10.53 7.47 -13.87
C ALA A 101 9.92 6.75 -15.08
N SER A 102 9.82 5.42 -15.04
CA SER A 102 9.18 4.64 -16.11
C SER A 102 7.70 5.01 -16.29
N ALA A 103 6.97 5.21 -15.19
CA ALA A 103 5.58 5.65 -15.24
C ALA A 103 5.44 7.06 -15.81
N ILE A 104 6.30 8.00 -15.39
CA ILE A 104 6.32 9.37 -15.91
C ILE A 104 6.63 9.39 -17.41
N VAL A 105 7.65 8.65 -17.84
CA VAL A 105 8.00 8.53 -19.27
C VAL A 105 6.81 7.97 -20.07
N SER A 106 6.15 6.94 -19.57
CA SER A 106 4.95 6.38 -20.21
C SER A 106 3.83 7.41 -20.36
N VAL A 107 3.58 8.22 -19.32
CA VAL A 107 2.59 9.30 -19.35
C VAL A 107 3.00 10.39 -20.34
N MET A 108 4.28 10.77 -20.39
CA MET A 108 4.80 11.80 -21.33
C MET A 108 4.65 11.41 -22.80
N TYR A 109 4.75 10.14 -23.12
CA TYR A 109 4.57 9.61 -24.47
C TYR A 109 3.12 9.22 -24.80
N SER A 110 2.20 9.41 -23.85
CA SER A 110 0.78 9.20 -24.12
C SER A 110 0.24 10.26 -25.09
N ASN A 111 -0.76 9.89 -25.91
CA ASN A 111 -1.42 10.81 -26.84
C ASN A 111 -2.44 11.73 -26.14
N GLN A 112 -2.09 12.27 -24.96
CA GLN A 112 -2.95 13.15 -24.18
C GLN A 112 -2.50 14.60 -24.31
N VAL A 113 -3.39 15.53 -23.95
CA VAL A 113 -3.06 16.97 -23.89
C VAL A 113 -2.10 17.25 -22.74
N SER A 114 -1.22 18.25 -22.93
CA SER A 114 -0.13 18.57 -21.97
C SER A 114 -0.63 18.82 -20.55
N ALA A 115 -1.79 19.47 -20.38
CA ALA A 115 -2.39 19.70 -19.06
C ALA A 115 -2.70 18.38 -18.34
N ARG A 116 -3.26 17.41 -19.04
CA ARG A 116 -3.58 16.10 -18.45
C ARG A 116 -2.34 15.28 -18.15
N ILE A 117 -1.32 15.34 -19.02
CA ILE A 117 -0.01 14.73 -18.79
C ILE A 117 0.60 15.30 -17.50
N ARG A 118 0.64 16.64 -17.36
CA ARG A 118 1.14 17.32 -16.15
C ARG A 118 0.41 16.85 -14.90
N ASP A 119 -0.91 16.86 -14.93
CA ASP A 119 -1.73 16.52 -13.76
C ASP A 119 -1.52 15.06 -13.32
N GLN A 120 -1.36 14.13 -14.28
CA GLN A 120 -1.01 12.74 -13.98
C GLN A 120 0.39 12.60 -13.40
N ILE A 121 1.40 13.32 -13.93
CA ILE A 121 2.76 13.30 -13.39
C ILE A 121 2.77 13.86 -11.96
N PHE A 122 2.05 14.95 -11.71
CA PHE A 122 1.95 15.54 -10.38
C PHE A 122 1.27 14.60 -9.39
N SER A 123 0.21 13.89 -9.80
CA SER A 123 -0.41 12.88 -8.96
C SER A 123 0.57 11.76 -8.62
N ILE A 124 1.27 11.20 -9.61
CA ILE A 124 2.28 10.15 -9.37
C ILE A 124 3.33 10.61 -8.34
N LEU A 125 3.89 11.80 -8.52
CA LEU A 125 4.95 12.33 -7.64
C LEU A 125 4.43 12.82 -6.28
N THR A 126 3.15 13.11 -6.15
CA THR A 126 2.53 13.41 -4.86
C THR A 126 2.38 12.14 -4.02
N ASP A 127 1.94 11.05 -4.66
CA ASP A 127 1.61 9.80 -3.97
C ASP A 127 2.83 8.87 -3.82
N CYS A 128 3.75 8.89 -4.80
CA CYS A 128 4.87 7.96 -4.94
C CYS A 128 6.20 8.69 -5.13
N HIS A 129 6.61 9.52 -4.19
CA HIS A 129 7.89 10.25 -4.27
C HIS A 129 9.02 9.57 -3.49
N THR A 130 10.26 9.95 -3.84
CA THR A 130 11.47 9.64 -3.08
C THR A 130 12.22 10.93 -2.75
N PRO A 131 13.25 10.91 -1.87
CA PRO A 131 14.09 12.07 -1.63
C PRO A 131 14.76 12.62 -2.90
N GLU A 132 15.08 11.75 -3.85
CA GLU A 132 15.80 12.06 -5.10
C GLU A 132 14.85 12.42 -6.25
N LEU A 133 13.63 11.90 -6.24
CA LEU A 133 12.64 12.11 -7.29
C LEU A 133 11.31 12.58 -6.68
N ASN A 134 11.13 13.89 -6.67
CA ASN A 134 9.93 14.57 -6.18
C ASN A 134 9.73 15.89 -6.93
N LEU A 135 8.62 16.57 -6.70
CA LEU A 135 8.26 17.81 -7.42
C LEU A 135 9.17 19.01 -7.10
N ASP A 136 9.81 18.99 -5.94
CA ASP A 136 10.59 20.14 -5.44
C ASP A 136 12.11 19.93 -5.59
N VAL A 137 12.55 18.79 -6.14
CA VAL A 137 13.95 18.53 -6.44
C VAL A 137 14.46 19.52 -7.49
N GLU A 138 15.68 20.00 -7.30
CA GLU A 138 16.34 20.89 -8.24
C GLU A 138 16.86 20.12 -9.45
N VAL A 139 16.49 20.59 -10.63
CA VAL A 139 16.90 20.03 -11.92
C VAL A 139 17.76 21.06 -12.63
N PRO A 140 18.95 20.69 -13.11
CA PRO A 140 19.81 21.60 -13.88
C PRO A 140 19.15 21.98 -15.20
N GLY A 141 19.15 23.26 -15.51
CA GLY A 141 18.79 23.83 -16.79
C GLY A 141 19.98 24.49 -17.48
N VAL A 142 19.78 24.97 -18.69
CA VAL A 142 20.85 25.70 -19.40
C VAL A 142 21.05 27.06 -18.76
N GLY A 143 22.11 27.19 -17.96
CA GLY A 143 22.47 28.43 -17.28
C GLY A 143 21.71 28.75 -15.99
N TYR A 144 20.84 27.87 -15.51
CA TYR A 144 20.08 28.03 -14.28
C TYR A 144 19.63 26.67 -13.73
N THR A 145 19.17 26.66 -12.47
CA THR A 145 18.47 25.53 -11.86
C THR A 145 17.01 25.89 -11.62
N ARG A 146 16.15 24.90 -11.64
CA ARG A 146 14.72 25.04 -11.33
C ARG A 146 14.20 23.81 -10.62
N THR A 147 13.04 23.90 -10.00
CA THR A 147 12.38 22.73 -9.43
C THR A 147 11.77 21.86 -10.54
N PHE A 148 11.70 20.55 -10.29
CA PHE A 148 11.12 19.60 -11.25
C PHE A 148 9.69 19.98 -11.63
N ARG A 149 8.90 20.50 -10.69
CA ARG A 149 7.56 21.05 -10.92
C ARG A 149 7.51 22.07 -12.07
N LYS A 150 8.49 22.97 -12.14
CA LYS A 150 8.55 24.01 -13.17
C LYS A 150 8.86 23.49 -14.57
N CYS A 151 9.41 22.27 -14.68
CA CYS A 151 9.67 21.64 -15.95
C CYS A 151 8.38 21.33 -16.74
N PHE A 152 7.25 21.25 -16.05
CA PHE A 152 5.95 20.94 -16.64
C PHE A 152 5.02 22.16 -16.69
N GLU A 153 5.56 23.37 -16.71
CA GLU A 153 4.78 24.59 -16.95
C GLU A 153 4.16 24.57 -18.36
N ILE A 154 2.94 25.07 -18.45
CA ILE A 154 2.15 25.08 -19.69
C ILE A 154 1.97 26.54 -20.10
N ASP A 155 2.20 26.82 -21.39
CA ASP A 155 1.99 28.13 -21.99
C ASP A 155 0.49 28.43 -22.23
N SER A 156 0.23 29.64 -22.77
CA SER A 156 -1.13 30.07 -23.12
C SER A 156 -1.78 29.26 -24.23
N GLN A 157 -1.01 28.47 -24.97
CA GLN A 157 -1.49 27.57 -26.03
C GLN A 157 -1.72 26.14 -25.52
N GLY A 158 -1.49 25.89 -24.22
CA GLY A 158 -1.65 24.58 -23.60
C GLY A 158 -0.53 23.59 -23.93
N GLN A 159 0.65 24.09 -24.34
CA GLN A 159 1.82 23.26 -24.61
C GLN A 159 2.86 23.42 -23.47
N PHE A 160 3.69 22.40 -23.29
CA PHE A 160 4.82 22.52 -22.35
C PHE A 160 5.79 23.59 -22.80
N VAL A 161 6.10 24.53 -21.92
CA VAL A 161 7.13 25.56 -22.15
C VAL A 161 8.49 24.90 -22.37
N GLU A 162 8.77 23.88 -21.56
CA GLU A 162 10.01 23.11 -21.67
C GLU A 162 9.72 21.64 -21.34
N ARG A 163 10.32 20.75 -22.12
CA ARG A 163 10.14 19.32 -21.95
C ARG A 163 11.44 18.67 -21.53
N ILE A 164 11.47 18.07 -20.33
CA ILE A 164 12.62 17.32 -19.84
C ILE A 164 12.38 15.83 -20.06
N LEU A 165 13.37 15.17 -20.63
CA LEU A 165 13.43 13.71 -20.70
C LEU A 165 14.11 13.19 -19.44
N ILE A 166 13.39 12.38 -18.67
CA ILE A 166 13.95 11.70 -17.49
C ILE A 166 14.61 10.41 -17.99
N THR A 167 15.90 10.47 -18.29
CA THR A 167 16.65 9.32 -18.86
C THR A 167 17.63 8.70 -17.88
N GLU A 168 17.86 9.31 -16.72
CA GLU A 168 18.91 8.91 -15.76
C GLU A 168 18.37 8.16 -14.53
N TYR A 169 17.06 8.01 -14.41
CA TYR A 169 16.44 7.31 -13.27
C TYR A 169 16.00 5.90 -13.61
#